data_9de1707fe119cfa10aecc96fd559720e
#
_entry.id   9de1707fe119cfa10aecc96fd559720e
#
_cell.length_a   1.000
_cell.length_b   1.000
_cell.length_c   1.000
_cell.angle_alpha   90.00
_cell.angle_beta   90.00
_cell.angle_gamma   90.00
#
_symmetry.space_group_name_H-M   'P 1'
#
loop_
_entity.id
_entity.type
_entity.pdbx_description
1 polymer ?
#
loop_
_entity_poly.entity_id
_entity_poly.type
_entity_poly.pdbx_seq_one_letter_code
_entity_poly.pdbx_strand_id
1 'polypeptide(L)'
;MTSVCYNDSLTYPSYIMNKCIDKLRSGRVKLQVILCDCMMIDPFLPVDLTYDRIATSNLSGYISLPALLTKFKGYLNVSNSHSVLMTEMHNWVDDYLPEVKGDIFLRALNSHRKL
;
A
#
# COMPACT_ATOMS: atom_id res chain seq x y z
N MET A 1 -10.13 -20.84 29.75
CA MET A 1 -10.52 -20.77 28.35
C MET A 1 -10.07 -19.43 27.74
N THR A 2 -8.77 -19.11 27.76
CA THR A 2 -8.26 -17.79 27.39
C THR A 2 -6.78 -17.82 26.94
N SER A 3 -6.35 -18.86 26.23
CA SER A 3 -4.95 -18.93 25.77
C SER A 3 -4.78 -19.12 24.25
N VAL A 4 -5.86 -19.10 23.49
CA VAL A 4 -5.81 -19.44 22.04
C VAL A 4 -5.49 -18.21 21.15
N CYS A 5 -5.82 -17.00 21.58
CA CYS A 5 -5.63 -15.81 20.74
C CYS A 5 -4.21 -15.23 20.70
N TYR A 6 -3.34 -15.57 21.64
CA TYR A 6 -1.99 -14.97 21.70
C TYR A 6 -0.96 -15.69 20.82
N ASN A 7 -1.14 -16.99 20.55
CA ASN A 7 -0.21 -17.74 19.72
C ASN A 7 -0.42 -17.51 18.21
N ASP A 8 -1.67 -17.29 17.77
CA ASP A 8 -1.95 -17.09 16.35
C ASP A 8 -1.47 -15.74 15.81
N SER A 9 -1.42 -14.71 16.67
CA SER A 9 -0.97 -13.37 16.24
C SER A 9 0.53 -13.29 15.94
N LEU A 10 1.35 -14.21 16.43
CA LEU A 10 2.80 -14.25 16.20
C LEU A 10 3.22 -15.33 15.20
N THR A 11 2.44 -16.40 15.04
CA THR A 11 2.77 -17.51 14.15
C THR A 11 2.69 -17.13 12.67
N TYR A 12 1.65 -16.41 12.27
CA TYR A 12 1.50 -15.98 10.87
C TYR A 12 2.55 -14.95 10.43
N PRO A 13 2.81 -13.86 11.19
CA PRO A 13 3.91 -12.93 10.88
C PRO A 13 5.28 -13.62 10.83
N SER A 14 5.57 -14.55 11.76
CA SER A 14 6.82 -15.30 11.77
C SER A 14 6.97 -16.20 10.55
N TYR A 15 5.89 -16.85 10.14
CA TYR A 15 5.88 -17.67 8.92
C TYR A 15 6.18 -16.83 7.68
N ILE A 16 5.50 -15.68 7.50
CA ILE A 16 5.74 -14.77 6.38
C ILE A 16 7.18 -14.25 6.39
N MET A 17 7.69 -13.85 7.56
CA MET A 17 9.05 -13.37 7.72
C MET A 17 10.07 -14.43 7.30
N ASN A 18 9.93 -15.66 7.73
CA ASN A 18 10.81 -16.77 7.34
C ASN A 18 10.76 -17.03 5.84
N LYS A 19 9.57 -16.99 5.22
CA LYS A 19 9.42 -17.12 3.76
C LYS A 19 10.15 -15.98 3.01
N CYS A 20 10.09 -14.76 3.50
CA CYS A 20 10.84 -13.63 2.94
C CYS A 20 12.34 -13.82 3.06
N ILE A 21 12.83 -14.23 4.23
CA ILE A 21 14.24 -14.51 4.49
C ILE A 21 14.76 -15.62 3.54
N ASP A 22 14.02 -16.70 3.39
CA ASP A 22 14.37 -17.80 2.50
C ASP A 22 14.49 -17.36 1.04
N LYS A 23 13.54 -16.52 0.58
CA LYS A 23 13.58 -15.95 -0.76
C LYS A 23 14.79 -15.04 -0.98
N LEU A 24 15.11 -14.19 0.00
CA LEU A 24 16.30 -13.33 -0.04
C LEU A 24 17.59 -14.15 -0.07
N ARG A 25 17.71 -15.15 0.80
CA ARG A 25 18.89 -16.05 0.87
C ARG A 25 19.08 -16.88 -0.39
N SER A 26 17.98 -17.25 -1.07
CA SER A 26 18.04 -18.01 -2.32
C SER A 26 18.58 -17.21 -3.53
N GLY A 27 18.85 -15.91 -3.37
CA GLY A 27 19.30 -15.03 -4.46
C GLY A 27 18.25 -14.75 -5.54
N ARG A 28 17.00 -15.19 -5.34
CA ARG A 28 15.90 -14.96 -6.29
C ARG A 28 15.30 -13.57 -6.18
N VAL A 29 15.68 -12.79 -5.16
CA VAL A 29 15.21 -11.43 -4.93
C VAL A 29 16.40 -10.49 -5.07
N LYS A 30 16.24 -9.46 -5.91
CA LYS A 30 17.14 -8.31 -5.98
C LYS A 30 16.45 -7.13 -5.31
N LEU A 31 17.11 -6.50 -4.36
CA LEU A 31 16.62 -5.32 -3.67
C LEU A 31 17.45 -4.11 -4.13
N GLN A 32 16.76 -3.07 -4.56
CA GLN A 32 17.34 -1.77 -4.87
C GLN A 32 16.66 -0.71 -4.03
N VAL A 33 17.43 0.11 -3.34
CA VAL A 33 16.95 1.24 -2.56
C VAL A 33 17.37 2.52 -3.26
N ILE A 34 16.42 3.42 -3.47
CA ILE A 34 16.64 4.70 -4.15
C ILE A 34 16.13 5.81 -3.21
N LEU A 35 17.01 6.74 -2.88
CA LEU A 35 16.66 7.94 -2.12
C LEU A 35 16.44 9.11 -3.08
N CYS A 36 15.18 9.44 -3.37
CA CYS A 36 14.81 10.57 -4.21
C CYS A 36 13.37 11.01 -3.92
N ASP A 37 12.98 12.15 -4.47
CA ASP A 37 11.56 12.47 -4.60
C ASP A 37 10.91 11.47 -5.56
N CYS A 38 9.82 10.83 -5.12
CA CYS A 38 9.14 9.81 -5.91
C CYS A 38 8.59 10.33 -7.25
N MET A 39 8.28 11.63 -7.35
CA MET A 39 7.84 12.25 -8.61
C MET A 39 9.01 12.45 -9.59
N MET A 40 10.26 12.38 -9.11
CA MET A 40 11.50 12.54 -9.87
C MET A 40 12.26 11.21 -10.03
N ILE A 41 11.58 10.09 -9.91
CA ILE A 41 12.21 8.75 -9.90
C ILE A 41 12.72 8.29 -11.26
N ASP A 42 12.23 8.87 -12.36
CA ASP A 42 12.52 8.39 -13.72
C ASP A 42 14.01 8.15 -14.02
N PRO A 43 14.94 9.06 -13.68
CA PRO A 43 16.36 8.85 -13.99
C PRO A 43 17.01 7.68 -13.26
N PHE A 44 16.37 7.20 -12.20
CA PHE A 44 16.90 6.14 -11.34
C PHE A 44 16.34 4.76 -11.69
N LEU A 45 15.31 4.71 -12.53
CA LEU A 45 14.71 3.46 -12.97
C LEU A 45 15.35 3.01 -14.29
N PRO A 46 15.55 1.70 -14.48
CA PRO A 46 15.95 1.18 -15.78
C PRO A 46 14.97 1.57 -16.87
N VAL A 47 15.52 1.97 -18.01
CA VAL A 47 14.72 2.28 -19.21
C VAL A 47 13.93 1.04 -19.60
N ASP A 48 12.66 1.23 -19.99
CA ASP A 48 11.75 0.17 -20.42
C ASP A 48 11.35 -0.87 -19.36
N LEU A 49 11.74 -0.67 -18.12
CA LEU A 49 11.29 -1.55 -17.03
C LEU A 49 9.84 -1.22 -16.64
N THR A 50 9.01 -2.25 -16.63
CA THR A 50 7.62 -2.18 -16.15
C THR A 50 7.43 -3.08 -14.92
N TYR A 51 6.44 -2.75 -14.11
CA TYR A 51 6.21 -3.39 -12.82
C TYR A 51 4.84 -4.04 -12.76
N ASP A 52 4.77 -5.23 -12.21
CA ASP A 52 3.48 -5.92 -11.96
C ASP A 52 2.79 -5.42 -10.71
N ARG A 53 3.55 -4.86 -9.76
CA ARG A 53 3.05 -4.33 -8.50
C ARG A 53 3.74 -3.03 -8.17
N ILE A 54 2.94 -2.00 -7.97
CA ILE A 54 3.40 -0.68 -7.49
C ILE A 54 2.59 -0.35 -6.25
N ALA A 55 3.26 -0.10 -5.13
CA ALA A 55 2.62 0.35 -3.90
C ALA A 55 3.15 1.73 -3.54
N THR A 56 2.27 2.70 -3.44
CA THR A 56 2.64 4.08 -3.11
C THR A 56 2.40 4.43 -1.64
N SER A 57 1.92 3.44 -0.85
CA SER A 57 1.58 3.68 0.55
C SER A 57 0.71 4.94 0.71
N ASN A 58 0.95 5.76 1.72
CA ASN A 58 0.18 6.97 2.03
C ASN A 58 0.68 8.23 1.31
N LEU A 59 1.32 8.12 0.15
CA LEU A 59 1.80 9.29 -0.61
C LEU A 59 0.66 10.22 -1.05
N SER A 60 -0.54 9.68 -1.22
CA SER A 60 -1.74 10.48 -1.55
C SER A 60 -2.12 11.51 -0.49
N GLY A 61 -1.60 11.39 0.74
CA GLY A 61 -1.73 12.42 1.76
C GLY A 61 -0.85 13.65 1.55
N TYR A 62 0.14 13.58 0.64
CA TYR A 62 1.12 14.65 0.36
C TYR A 62 1.11 15.09 -1.10
N ILE A 63 0.71 14.21 -2.01
CA ILE A 63 0.67 14.42 -3.45
C ILE A 63 -0.76 14.16 -3.91
N SER A 64 -1.30 15.01 -4.76
CA SER A 64 -2.67 14.79 -5.25
C SER A 64 -2.81 13.41 -5.90
N LEU A 65 -3.89 12.70 -5.58
CA LEU A 65 -4.13 11.36 -6.11
C LEU A 65 -4.10 11.30 -7.64
N PRO A 66 -4.70 12.24 -8.40
CA PRO A 66 -4.61 12.23 -9.86
C PRO A 66 -3.17 12.32 -10.38
N ALA A 67 -2.32 13.16 -9.79
CA ALA A 67 -0.92 13.27 -10.18
C ALA A 67 -0.15 11.98 -9.91
N LEU A 68 -0.38 11.37 -8.75
CA LEU A 68 0.22 10.12 -8.35
C LEU A 68 -0.17 8.97 -9.29
N LEU A 69 -1.46 8.83 -9.58
CA LEU A 69 -1.97 7.81 -10.51
C LEU A 69 -1.44 8.01 -11.92
N THR A 70 -1.42 9.24 -12.42
CA THR A 70 -0.88 9.56 -13.74
C THR A 70 0.59 9.18 -13.86
N LYS A 71 1.40 9.52 -12.86
CA LYS A 71 2.82 9.21 -12.81
C LYS A 71 3.07 7.71 -12.81
N PHE A 72 2.51 7.01 -11.85
CA PHE A 72 2.85 5.60 -11.60
C PHE A 72 2.13 4.61 -12.52
N LYS A 73 0.99 4.99 -13.11
CA LYS A 73 0.33 4.17 -14.12
C LYS A 73 1.24 3.87 -15.32
N GLY A 74 2.10 4.82 -15.70
CA GLY A 74 3.03 4.66 -16.82
C GLY A 74 4.06 3.55 -16.62
N TYR A 75 4.31 3.15 -15.39
CA TYR A 75 5.25 2.06 -15.06
C TYR A 75 4.60 0.68 -14.93
N LEU A 76 3.27 0.57 -15.01
CA LEU A 76 2.61 -0.73 -14.93
C LEU A 76 2.88 -1.57 -16.17
N ASN A 77 3.10 -2.86 -15.95
CA ASN A 77 3.22 -3.85 -17.00
C ASN A 77 1.85 -4.10 -17.65
N VAL A 78 1.58 -3.44 -18.78
CA VAL A 78 0.31 -3.57 -19.51
C VAL A 78 0.11 -4.96 -20.14
N SER A 79 1.17 -5.74 -20.30
CA SER A 79 1.08 -7.11 -20.81
C SER A 79 0.61 -8.10 -19.75
N ASN A 80 0.62 -7.73 -18.49
CA ASN A 80 0.12 -8.53 -17.39
C ASN A 80 -1.22 -7.98 -16.91
N SER A 81 -2.32 -8.68 -17.17
CA SER A 81 -3.68 -8.31 -16.78
C SER A 81 -3.88 -8.23 -15.23
N HIS A 82 -2.94 -8.76 -14.46
CA HIS A 82 -2.94 -8.74 -13.01
C HIS A 82 -2.04 -7.65 -12.42
N SER A 83 -1.46 -6.78 -13.26
CA SER A 83 -0.69 -5.63 -12.78
C SER A 83 -1.58 -4.66 -12.03
N VAL A 84 -1.10 -4.16 -10.90
CA VAL A 84 -1.89 -3.28 -10.04
C VAL A 84 -1.03 -2.18 -9.41
N LEU A 85 -1.61 -0.99 -9.37
CA LEU A 85 -1.15 0.15 -8.59
C LEU A 85 -2.01 0.26 -7.33
N MET A 86 -1.38 0.16 -6.17
CA MET A 86 -2.02 0.23 -4.85
C MET A 86 -1.63 1.53 -4.17
N THR A 87 -2.60 2.23 -3.60
CA THR A 87 -2.38 3.41 -2.79
C THR A 87 -3.22 3.34 -1.52
N GLU A 88 -2.70 3.88 -0.44
CA GLU A 88 -3.41 4.02 0.82
C GLU A 88 -3.77 5.49 1.03
N MET A 89 -4.97 5.73 1.54
CA MET A 89 -5.46 7.07 1.82
C MET A 89 -6.03 7.10 3.23
N HIS A 90 -5.35 7.78 4.14
CA HIS A 90 -5.83 7.90 5.52
C HIS A 90 -6.94 8.93 5.66
N ASN A 91 -6.91 9.99 4.86
CA ASN A 91 -7.86 11.10 4.93
C ASN A 91 -8.89 11.09 3.79
N TRP A 92 -9.16 9.93 3.20
CA TRP A 92 -10.03 9.83 2.02
C TRP A 92 -11.44 10.39 2.25
N VAL A 93 -11.97 10.29 3.47
CA VAL A 93 -13.29 10.84 3.83
C VAL A 93 -13.27 12.36 3.76
N ASP A 94 -12.21 12.98 4.30
CA ASP A 94 -12.07 14.43 4.33
C ASP A 94 -11.84 15.01 2.94
N ASP A 95 -11.05 14.31 2.10
CA ASP A 95 -10.62 14.79 0.79
C ASP A 95 -11.66 14.54 -0.31
N TYR A 96 -12.42 13.43 -0.22
CA TYR A 96 -13.30 12.98 -1.31
C TYR A 96 -14.78 12.89 -0.93
N LEU A 97 -15.12 12.90 0.35
CA LEU A 97 -16.49 12.86 0.84
C LEU A 97 -16.75 13.91 1.93
N PRO A 98 -16.42 15.19 1.70
CA PRO A 98 -16.58 16.24 2.72
C PRO A 98 -18.04 16.36 3.18
N GLU A 99 -19.01 16.11 2.29
CA GLU A 99 -20.44 16.17 2.59
C GLU A 99 -20.92 15.05 3.52
N VAL A 100 -20.21 13.93 3.56
CA VAL A 100 -20.58 12.72 4.33
C VAL A 100 -19.83 12.63 5.66
N LYS A 101 -18.83 13.49 5.87
CA LYS A 101 -17.96 13.49 7.06
C LYS A 101 -18.75 13.51 8.38
N GLY A 102 -19.76 14.37 8.48
CA GLY A 102 -20.61 14.48 9.67
C GLY A 102 -21.42 13.21 9.92
N ASP A 103 -22.00 12.64 8.90
CA ASP A 103 -22.87 11.47 8.99
C ASP A 103 -22.11 10.19 9.32
N ILE A 104 -20.93 9.97 8.74
CA ILE A 104 -20.11 8.79 9.03
C ILE A 104 -19.62 8.83 10.48
N PHE A 105 -19.17 10.00 10.94
CA PHE A 105 -18.72 10.18 12.32
C PHE A 105 -19.83 9.94 13.32
N LEU A 106 -21.03 10.48 13.07
CA LEU A 106 -22.21 10.28 13.92
C LEU A 106 -22.68 8.83 13.92
N ARG A 107 -22.65 8.14 12.79
CA ARG A 107 -22.97 6.71 12.69
C ARG A 107 -21.98 5.85 13.45
N ALA A 108 -20.66 6.13 13.35
CA ALA A 108 -19.62 5.44 14.10
C ALA A 108 -19.81 5.63 15.62
N LEU A 109 -20.08 6.85 16.08
CA LEU A 109 -20.35 7.13 17.49
C LEU A 109 -21.61 6.41 18.00
N ASN A 110 -22.66 6.34 17.19
CA ASN A 110 -23.91 5.68 17.56
C ASN A 110 -23.81 4.15 17.55
N SER A 111 -22.92 3.56 16.75
CA SER A 111 -22.68 2.12 16.74
C SER A 111 -21.99 1.63 18.03
N HIS A 112 -21.17 2.47 18.65
CA HIS A 112 -20.50 2.16 19.93
C HIS A 112 -21.37 2.39 21.18
N ARG A 113 -22.53 3.02 21.03
CA ARG A 113 -23.48 3.25 22.15
C ARG A 113 -24.50 2.11 22.36
N LYS A 114 -24.46 1.06 21.55
CA LYS A 114 -25.39 -0.08 21.64
C LYS A 114 -24.78 -1.35 22.24
N LEU A 115 -23.72 -1.22 23.05
CA LEU A 115 -23.16 -2.31 23.84
C LEU A 115 -23.48 -2.11 25.32
#